data_17c2f49332cf4d5f0332577e637204aa
#
_entry.id   17c2f49332cf4d5f0332577e637204aa
#
_cell.length_a   1.000
_cell.length_b   1.000
_cell.length_c   1.000
_cell.angle_alpha   90.00
_cell.angle_beta   90.00
_cell.angle_gamma   90.00
#
_symmetry.space_group_name_H-M   'P 1'
#
loop_
_entity.id
_entity.type
_entity.pdbx_description
1 polymer ?
#
loop_
_entity_poly.entity_id
_entity_poly.type
_entity_poly.pdbx_seq_one_letter_code
_entity_poly.pdbx_strand_id
1 'polypeptide(L)'
;GTDFVVQVEGNLQLVPKRRVQSISKGGQAPALDIYSREELYARHSAELAETDLQGQIDLARTCEQFLDFQHALEHFQAAVALDEAGEHPELVKAVALAQVKAAQQAQIDYLRGVDVLRKKGQYEKALEQLAEFGNAFPDSPLVLEVKAKESQIMLARDEEVTDFVRRRWGYWLSRLTRQAAGSLDYAGAVAYAEEGLGEAIRKAVLTDVQEQYNSDASEDQIVAHWVSRSMLRYSNATYGE
;
A
#
# COMPACT_ATOMS: atom_id res chain seq x y z
N GLY A 1 12.30 20.93 -18.68
CA GLY A 1 11.04 20.50 -18.10
C GLY A 1 11.04 20.63 -16.60
N THR A 2 9.94 21.08 -16.03
CA THR A 2 9.77 21.30 -14.58
C THR A 2 9.13 20.09 -13.88
N ASP A 3 8.77 19.05 -14.63
CA ASP A 3 8.03 17.90 -14.12
C ASP A 3 8.71 16.58 -14.48
N PHE A 4 8.46 15.56 -13.65
CA PHE A 4 8.79 14.17 -13.97
C PHE A 4 7.57 13.54 -14.66
N VAL A 5 7.82 12.68 -15.63
CA VAL A 5 6.81 11.76 -16.18
C VAL A 5 6.96 10.45 -15.42
N VAL A 6 5.91 10.04 -14.74
CA VAL A 6 5.87 8.80 -13.94
C VAL A 6 4.80 7.90 -14.52
N GLN A 7 5.13 6.65 -14.78
CA GLN A 7 4.16 5.64 -15.19
C GLN A 7 3.70 4.86 -13.96
N VAL A 8 2.39 4.80 -13.75
CA VAL A 8 1.74 4.06 -12.67
C VAL A 8 0.54 3.32 -13.25
N GLU A 9 0.52 2.00 -13.14
CA GLU A 9 -0.56 1.14 -13.66
C GLU A 9 -0.92 1.46 -15.13
N GLY A 10 0.09 1.62 -15.97
CA GLY A 10 -0.08 1.97 -17.38
C GLY A 10 -0.35 3.45 -17.67
N ASN A 11 -0.69 4.24 -16.66
CA ASN A 11 -1.02 5.66 -16.83
C ASN A 11 0.19 6.55 -16.63
N LEU A 12 0.41 7.49 -17.58
CA LEU A 12 1.45 8.50 -17.46
C LEU A 12 0.94 9.70 -16.64
N GLN A 13 1.64 10.01 -15.56
CA GLN A 13 1.34 11.14 -14.70
C GLN A 13 2.49 12.14 -14.69
N LEU A 14 2.15 13.44 -14.75
CA LEU A 14 3.10 14.52 -14.58
C LEU A 14 3.20 14.88 -13.09
N VAL A 15 4.38 14.66 -12.51
CA VAL A 15 4.66 14.99 -11.12
C VAL A 15 5.60 16.17 -11.04
N PRO A 16 5.15 17.33 -10.52
CA PRO A 16 6.00 18.50 -10.36
C PRO A 16 7.24 18.18 -9.51
N LYS A 17 8.43 18.57 -9.99
CA LYS A 17 9.70 18.32 -9.28
C LYS A 17 9.68 18.79 -7.84
N ARG A 18 8.98 19.88 -7.53
CA ARG A 18 8.80 20.42 -6.16
C ARG A 18 8.07 19.48 -5.20
N ARG A 19 7.33 18.47 -5.69
CA ARG A 19 6.61 17.47 -4.90
C ARG A 19 7.42 16.20 -4.67
N VAL A 20 8.57 16.07 -5.34
CA VAL A 20 9.42 14.89 -5.24
C VAL A 20 10.45 15.13 -4.14
N GLN A 21 10.37 14.39 -3.07
CA GLN A 21 11.30 14.50 -1.93
C GLN A 21 12.64 13.81 -2.19
N SER A 22 12.61 12.66 -2.88
CA SER A 22 13.82 11.92 -3.23
C SER A 22 13.59 11.05 -4.47
N ILE A 23 14.66 10.78 -5.20
CA ILE A 23 14.67 9.79 -6.30
C ILE A 23 15.82 8.84 -5.99
N SER A 24 15.50 7.56 -5.81
CA SER A 24 16.51 6.49 -5.71
C SER A 24 16.58 5.73 -7.03
N LYS A 25 17.80 5.42 -7.48
CA LYS A 25 18.03 4.54 -8.63
C LYS A 25 18.16 3.10 -8.15
N GLY A 26 17.55 2.16 -8.88
CA GLY A 26 17.83 0.72 -8.72
C GLY A 26 16.85 -0.05 -7.82
N GLY A 27 15.71 0.51 -7.45
CA GLY A 27 14.61 -0.27 -6.87
C GLY A 27 13.90 -1.10 -7.95
N GLN A 28 13.59 -2.37 -7.68
CA GLN A 28 12.64 -3.13 -8.48
C GLN A 28 11.24 -2.84 -7.95
N ALA A 29 10.37 -2.28 -8.80
CA ALA A 29 8.95 -2.17 -8.50
C ALA A 29 8.21 -3.39 -9.08
N PRO A 30 7.15 -3.89 -8.44
CA PRO A 30 6.29 -4.89 -9.03
C PRO A 30 5.77 -4.40 -10.40
N ALA A 31 5.75 -5.30 -11.40
CA ALA A 31 5.35 -4.92 -12.75
C ALA A 31 3.95 -4.29 -12.81
N LEU A 32 3.03 -4.77 -11.97
CA LEU A 32 1.67 -4.25 -11.83
C LEU A 32 1.58 -2.84 -11.19
N ASP A 33 2.62 -2.35 -10.55
CA ASP A 33 2.67 -0.98 -10.04
C ASP A 33 3.09 0.01 -11.16
N ILE A 34 3.60 -0.50 -12.30
CA ILE A 34 4.11 0.30 -13.42
C ILE A 34 3.20 0.16 -14.64
N TYR A 35 2.83 -1.07 -14.99
CA TYR A 35 2.09 -1.41 -16.21
C TYR A 35 0.69 -1.92 -15.89
N SER A 36 -0.27 -1.72 -16.82
CA SER A 36 -1.56 -2.39 -16.76
C SER A 36 -1.41 -3.89 -17.09
N ARG A 37 -2.42 -4.69 -16.76
CA ARG A 37 -2.44 -6.12 -17.14
C ARG A 37 -2.41 -6.31 -18.63
N GLU A 38 -3.19 -5.52 -19.36
CA GLU A 38 -3.28 -5.55 -20.81
C GLU A 38 -1.94 -5.24 -21.46
N GLU A 39 -1.19 -4.26 -20.94
CA GLU A 39 0.17 -3.97 -21.42
C GLU A 39 1.15 -5.12 -21.14
N LEU A 40 1.04 -5.73 -19.95
CA LEU A 40 1.88 -6.89 -19.60
C LEU A 40 1.54 -8.08 -20.46
N TYR A 41 0.27 -8.39 -20.63
CA TYR A 41 -0.20 -9.46 -21.48
C TYR A 41 0.26 -9.27 -22.93
N ALA A 42 0.04 -8.10 -23.51
CA ALA A 42 0.43 -7.79 -24.88
C ALA A 42 1.95 -7.94 -25.11
N ARG A 43 2.78 -7.59 -24.13
CA ARG A 43 4.23 -7.74 -24.21
C ARG A 43 4.68 -9.20 -24.19
N HIS A 44 4.04 -10.02 -23.36
CA HIS A 44 4.43 -11.42 -23.19
C HIS A 44 3.81 -12.35 -24.25
N SER A 45 2.66 -11.98 -24.81
CA SER A 45 1.99 -12.76 -25.85
C SER A 45 2.45 -12.44 -27.28
N ALA A 46 3.17 -11.33 -27.49
CA ALA A 46 3.49 -10.80 -28.82
C ALA A 46 4.23 -11.76 -29.76
N GLU A 47 5.04 -12.64 -29.21
CA GLU A 47 5.88 -13.58 -29.97
C GLU A 47 5.45 -15.06 -29.78
N LEU A 48 4.33 -15.31 -29.08
CA LEU A 48 3.87 -16.66 -28.79
C LEU A 48 3.24 -17.30 -30.02
N ALA A 49 3.77 -18.45 -30.46
CA ALA A 49 3.12 -19.28 -31.47
C ALA A 49 1.94 -20.08 -30.86
N GLU A 50 0.83 -20.17 -31.57
CA GLU A 50 -0.37 -20.91 -31.09
C GLU A 50 -0.08 -22.40 -30.84
N THR A 51 0.89 -22.99 -31.53
CA THR A 51 1.29 -24.41 -31.44
C THR A 51 2.43 -24.66 -30.45
N ASP A 52 2.92 -23.64 -29.75
CA ASP A 52 4.01 -23.77 -28.79
C ASP A 52 3.47 -24.15 -27.40
N LEU A 53 3.44 -25.46 -27.12
CA LEU A 53 2.98 -26.00 -25.82
C LEU A 53 3.69 -25.37 -24.64
N GLN A 54 5.04 -25.31 -24.67
CA GLN A 54 5.80 -24.77 -23.55
C GLN A 54 5.58 -23.27 -23.39
N GLY A 55 5.52 -22.55 -24.51
CA GLY A 55 5.22 -21.12 -24.53
C GLY A 55 3.83 -20.81 -23.96
N GLN A 56 2.82 -21.63 -24.25
CA GLN A 56 1.48 -21.51 -23.66
C GLN A 56 1.53 -21.68 -22.13
N ILE A 57 2.23 -22.70 -21.63
CA ILE A 57 2.40 -22.94 -20.18
C ILE A 57 3.11 -21.75 -19.50
N ASP A 58 4.19 -21.27 -20.10
CA ASP A 58 5.00 -20.19 -19.51
C ASP A 58 4.25 -18.85 -19.51
N LEU A 59 3.47 -18.58 -20.55
CA LEU A 59 2.61 -17.40 -20.60
C LEU A 59 1.46 -17.50 -19.56
N ALA A 60 0.83 -18.67 -19.42
CA ALA A 60 -0.19 -18.87 -18.40
C ALA A 60 0.35 -18.58 -16.99
N ARG A 61 1.53 -19.11 -16.65
CA ARG A 61 2.20 -18.85 -15.36
C ARG A 61 2.55 -17.36 -15.18
N THR A 62 2.99 -16.73 -16.27
CA THR A 62 3.28 -15.28 -16.27
C THR A 62 2.02 -14.48 -16.03
N CYS A 63 0.89 -14.82 -16.65
CA CYS A 63 -0.41 -14.21 -16.40
C CYS A 63 -0.83 -14.36 -14.91
N GLU A 64 -0.61 -15.53 -14.28
CA GLU A 64 -0.86 -15.72 -12.87
C GLU A 64 -0.03 -14.76 -11.99
N GLN A 65 1.23 -14.48 -12.35
CA GLN A 65 2.11 -13.58 -11.57
C GLN A 65 1.60 -12.13 -11.55
N PHE A 66 0.97 -11.67 -12.62
CA PHE A 66 0.34 -10.35 -12.65
C PHE A 66 -1.18 -10.39 -12.46
N LEU A 67 -1.68 -11.50 -11.86
CA LEU A 67 -3.07 -11.65 -11.43
C LEU A 67 -4.09 -11.55 -12.57
N ASP A 68 -3.74 -11.99 -13.75
CA ASP A 68 -4.61 -12.08 -14.92
C ASP A 68 -5.05 -13.54 -15.10
N PHE A 69 -6.00 -13.95 -14.28
CA PHE A 69 -6.40 -15.35 -14.22
C PHE A 69 -7.32 -15.76 -15.39
N GLN A 70 -7.91 -14.80 -16.09
CA GLN A 70 -8.67 -15.08 -17.30
C GLN A 70 -7.75 -15.55 -18.42
N HIS A 71 -6.73 -14.77 -18.76
CA HIS A 71 -5.75 -15.18 -19.76
C HIS A 71 -4.91 -16.40 -19.30
N ALA A 72 -4.60 -16.50 -18.00
CA ALA A 72 -3.94 -17.70 -17.48
C ALA A 72 -4.77 -18.97 -17.76
N LEU A 73 -6.09 -18.93 -17.55
CA LEU A 73 -6.98 -20.04 -17.84
C LEU A 73 -7.00 -20.38 -19.33
N GLU A 74 -7.11 -19.38 -20.21
CA GLU A 74 -7.11 -19.55 -21.66
C GLU A 74 -5.84 -20.26 -22.14
N HIS A 75 -4.66 -19.82 -21.69
CA HIS A 75 -3.40 -20.41 -22.07
C HIS A 75 -3.14 -21.80 -21.48
N PHE A 76 -3.58 -22.07 -20.23
CA PHE A 76 -3.54 -23.44 -19.71
C PHE A 76 -4.48 -24.38 -20.46
N GLN A 77 -5.66 -23.92 -20.89
CA GLN A 77 -6.56 -24.71 -21.74
C GLN A 77 -5.97 -24.97 -23.12
N ALA A 78 -5.32 -23.98 -23.74
CA ALA A 78 -4.59 -24.14 -25.00
C ALA A 78 -3.47 -25.17 -24.87
N ALA A 79 -2.70 -25.10 -23.75
CA ALA A 79 -1.65 -26.08 -23.47
C ALA A 79 -2.20 -27.51 -23.33
N VAL A 80 -3.30 -27.71 -22.64
CA VAL A 80 -3.97 -29.03 -22.54
C VAL A 80 -4.39 -29.54 -23.92
N ALA A 81 -4.91 -28.65 -24.77
CA ALA A 81 -5.32 -29.03 -26.14
C ALA A 81 -4.14 -29.43 -27.03
N LEU A 82 -2.93 -28.90 -26.77
CA LEU A 82 -1.71 -29.23 -27.48
C LEU A 82 -1.02 -30.50 -26.96
N ASP A 83 -1.29 -30.90 -25.71
CA ASP A 83 -0.72 -32.08 -25.07
C ASP A 83 -1.50 -33.35 -25.41
N GLU A 84 -1.56 -33.69 -26.71
CA GLU A 84 -2.29 -34.88 -27.20
C GLU A 84 -1.76 -36.20 -26.60
N ALA A 85 -0.48 -36.26 -26.25
CA ALA A 85 0.13 -37.44 -25.67
C ALA A 85 -0.10 -37.57 -24.15
N GLY A 86 -0.61 -36.54 -23.49
CA GLY A 86 -0.84 -36.52 -22.06
C GLY A 86 0.45 -36.56 -21.23
N GLU A 87 1.53 -35.99 -21.75
CA GLU A 87 2.86 -35.99 -21.11
C GLU A 87 2.92 -35.01 -19.91
N HIS A 88 1.92 -34.09 -19.81
CA HIS A 88 1.83 -33.06 -18.78
C HIS A 88 0.56 -33.21 -17.90
N PRO A 89 0.44 -34.25 -17.08
CA PRO A 89 -0.77 -34.50 -16.27
C PRO A 89 -1.05 -33.38 -15.24
N GLU A 90 -0.04 -32.57 -14.89
CA GLU A 90 -0.16 -31.41 -14.02
C GLU A 90 -1.02 -30.28 -14.64
N LEU A 91 -1.13 -30.21 -15.98
CA LEU A 91 -1.93 -29.17 -16.64
C LEU A 91 -3.42 -29.26 -16.31
N VAL A 92 -3.94 -30.46 -16.11
CA VAL A 92 -5.35 -30.65 -15.72
C VAL A 92 -5.63 -29.98 -14.37
N LYS A 93 -4.69 -30.11 -13.42
CA LYS A 93 -4.81 -29.44 -12.12
C LYS A 93 -4.63 -27.93 -12.24
N ALA A 94 -3.70 -27.48 -13.11
CA ALA A 94 -3.47 -26.05 -13.36
C ALA A 94 -4.73 -25.40 -13.97
N VAL A 95 -5.39 -26.03 -14.95
CA VAL A 95 -6.68 -25.54 -15.50
C VAL A 95 -7.75 -25.46 -14.42
N ALA A 96 -7.93 -26.50 -13.61
CA ALA A 96 -8.94 -26.47 -12.54
C ALA A 96 -8.70 -25.34 -11.53
N LEU A 97 -7.44 -25.10 -11.14
CA LEU A 97 -7.08 -24.01 -10.24
C LEU A 97 -7.26 -22.64 -10.90
N ALA A 98 -6.81 -22.48 -12.14
CA ALA A 98 -6.97 -21.25 -12.91
C ALA A 98 -8.46 -20.92 -13.12
N GLN A 99 -9.31 -21.92 -13.34
CA GLN A 99 -10.77 -21.74 -13.48
C GLN A 99 -11.40 -21.17 -12.20
N VAL A 100 -11.00 -21.67 -11.02
CA VAL A 100 -11.47 -21.13 -9.74
C VAL A 100 -11.00 -19.69 -9.56
N LYS A 101 -9.73 -19.40 -9.85
CA LYS A 101 -9.17 -18.04 -9.73
C LYS A 101 -9.82 -17.06 -10.73
N ALA A 102 -10.05 -17.50 -11.97
CA ALA A 102 -10.73 -16.70 -12.98
C ALA A 102 -12.18 -16.35 -12.58
N ALA A 103 -12.90 -17.29 -11.98
CA ALA A 103 -14.23 -17.04 -11.45
C ALA A 103 -14.23 -16.02 -10.29
N GLN A 104 -13.11 -15.87 -9.60
CA GLN A 104 -12.94 -14.91 -8.50
C GLN A 104 -12.23 -13.62 -8.94
N GLN A 105 -11.95 -13.44 -10.23
CA GLN A 105 -11.17 -12.31 -10.74
C GLN A 105 -11.70 -10.95 -10.27
N ALA A 106 -13.00 -10.73 -10.35
CA ALA A 106 -13.63 -9.47 -9.91
C ALA A 106 -13.42 -9.21 -8.41
N GLN A 107 -13.44 -10.24 -7.59
CA GLN A 107 -13.22 -10.15 -6.13
C GLN A 107 -11.75 -9.81 -5.83
N ILE A 108 -10.83 -10.47 -6.53
CA ILE A 108 -9.39 -10.23 -6.42
C ILE A 108 -9.06 -8.81 -6.85
N ASP A 109 -9.65 -8.32 -7.92
CA ASP A 109 -9.47 -6.95 -8.42
C ASP A 109 -10.01 -5.90 -7.45
N TYR A 110 -11.14 -6.19 -6.85
CA TYR A 110 -11.70 -5.33 -5.81
C TYR A 110 -10.74 -5.20 -4.62
N LEU A 111 -10.23 -6.33 -4.11
CA LEU A 111 -9.28 -6.33 -2.99
C LEU A 111 -7.93 -5.70 -3.36
N ARG A 112 -7.51 -5.80 -4.63
CA ARG A 112 -6.33 -5.08 -5.14
C ARG A 112 -6.57 -3.56 -5.12
N GLY A 113 -7.76 -3.10 -5.48
CA GLY A 113 -8.15 -1.69 -5.37
C GLY A 113 -8.00 -1.17 -3.93
N VAL A 114 -8.40 -1.96 -2.94
CA VAL A 114 -8.19 -1.66 -1.51
C VAL A 114 -6.69 -1.56 -1.18
N ASP A 115 -5.86 -2.48 -1.67
CA ASP A 115 -4.40 -2.41 -1.46
C ASP A 115 -3.75 -1.17 -2.09
N VAL A 116 -4.24 -0.73 -3.24
CA VAL A 116 -3.79 0.52 -3.87
C VAL A 116 -4.10 1.74 -3.00
N LEU A 117 -5.31 1.80 -2.43
CA LEU A 117 -5.68 2.88 -1.49
C LEU A 117 -4.79 2.85 -0.24
N ARG A 118 -4.54 1.66 0.34
CA ARG A 118 -3.64 1.48 1.48
C ARG A 118 -2.23 1.97 1.16
N LYS A 119 -1.66 1.57 0.02
CA LYS A 119 -0.32 2.02 -0.43
C LYS A 119 -0.23 3.54 -0.62
N LYS A 120 -1.34 4.19 -0.97
CA LYS A 120 -1.45 5.66 -1.10
C LYS A 120 -1.67 6.38 0.24
N GLY A 121 -1.71 5.66 1.37
CA GLY A 121 -2.00 6.23 2.68
C GLY A 121 -3.47 6.65 2.86
N GLN A 122 -4.38 6.21 1.97
CA GLN A 122 -5.80 6.53 2.02
C GLN A 122 -6.56 5.47 2.83
N TYR A 123 -6.15 5.31 4.09
CA TYR A 123 -6.60 4.20 4.94
C TYR A 123 -8.11 4.19 5.18
N GLU A 124 -8.73 5.35 5.44
CA GLU A 124 -10.17 5.42 5.67
C GLU A 124 -10.96 4.96 4.42
N LYS A 125 -10.56 5.43 3.23
CA LYS A 125 -11.19 4.97 1.99
C LYS A 125 -10.96 3.48 1.72
N ALA A 126 -9.79 2.98 2.09
CA ALA A 126 -9.48 1.55 1.97
C ALA A 126 -10.37 0.71 2.89
N LEU A 127 -10.61 1.17 4.13
CA LEU A 127 -11.52 0.51 5.09
C LEU A 127 -12.99 0.61 4.65
N GLU A 128 -13.43 1.77 4.17
CA GLU A 128 -14.78 1.96 3.62
C GLU A 128 -15.03 1.01 2.44
N GLN A 129 -14.11 0.99 1.46
CA GLN A 129 -14.20 0.07 0.33
C GLN A 129 -14.18 -1.39 0.79
N LEU A 130 -13.37 -1.74 1.78
CA LEU A 130 -13.30 -3.10 2.30
C LEU A 130 -14.60 -3.52 3.01
N ALA A 131 -15.25 -2.61 3.74
CA ALA A 131 -16.53 -2.85 4.39
C ALA A 131 -17.65 -3.16 3.38
N GLU A 132 -17.62 -2.55 2.19
CA GLU A 132 -18.59 -2.81 1.12
C GLU A 132 -18.35 -4.14 0.38
N PHE A 133 -17.23 -4.83 0.62
CA PHE A 133 -16.92 -6.10 -0.06
C PHE A 133 -18.00 -7.16 0.15
N GLY A 134 -18.54 -7.29 1.37
CA GLY A 134 -19.59 -8.25 1.68
C GLY A 134 -20.91 -7.97 0.96
N ASN A 135 -21.22 -6.70 0.70
CA ASN A 135 -22.40 -6.30 -0.08
C ASN A 135 -22.20 -6.58 -1.57
N ALA A 136 -20.99 -6.33 -2.08
CA ALA A 136 -20.66 -6.56 -3.49
C ALA A 136 -20.53 -8.06 -3.83
N PHE A 137 -20.07 -8.87 -2.86
CA PHE A 137 -19.79 -10.30 -3.04
C PHE A 137 -20.28 -11.13 -1.84
N PRO A 138 -21.61 -11.29 -1.64
CA PRO A 138 -22.18 -11.89 -0.43
C PRO A 138 -21.75 -13.35 -0.22
N ASP A 139 -21.52 -14.11 -1.30
CA ASP A 139 -21.15 -15.53 -1.25
C ASP A 139 -19.64 -15.75 -1.46
N SER A 140 -18.82 -14.72 -1.25
CA SER A 140 -17.37 -14.79 -1.48
C SER A 140 -16.67 -15.72 -0.50
N PRO A 141 -15.82 -16.65 -0.97
CA PRO A 141 -14.98 -17.46 -0.10
C PRO A 141 -13.82 -16.65 0.51
N LEU A 142 -13.59 -15.39 0.07
CA LEU A 142 -12.46 -14.56 0.48
C LEU A 142 -12.71 -13.77 1.79
N VAL A 143 -13.73 -14.11 2.56
CA VAL A 143 -14.08 -13.41 3.82
C VAL A 143 -12.91 -13.38 4.83
N LEU A 144 -12.13 -14.46 4.91
CA LEU A 144 -10.96 -14.49 5.80
C LEU A 144 -9.86 -13.55 5.33
N GLU A 145 -9.69 -13.43 4.03
CA GLU A 145 -8.72 -12.51 3.42
C GLU A 145 -9.11 -11.04 3.64
N VAL A 146 -10.41 -10.73 3.56
CA VAL A 146 -10.96 -9.40 3.90
C VAL A 146 -10.60 -9.00 5.32
N LYS A 147 -10.83 -9.89 6.32
CA LYS A 147 -10.47 -9.62 7.72
C LYS A 147 -8.96 -9.45 7.94
N ALA A 148 -8.14 -10.23 7.24
CA ALA A 148 -6.70 -10.09 7.31
C ALA A 148 -6.25 -8.73 6.74
N LYS A 149 -6.83 -8.29 5.61
CA LYS A 149 -6.56 -6.98 5.02
C LYS A 149 -7.01 -5.83 5.91
N GLU A 150 -8.17 -5.92 6.53
CA GLU A 150 -8.66 -4.93 7.49
C GLU A 150 -7.63 -4.70 8.60
N SER A 151 -7.17 -5.79 9.23
CA SER A 151 -6.16 -5.72 10.28
C SER A 151 -4.84 -5.11 9.80
N GLN A 152 -4.40 -5.44 8.58
CA GLN A 152 -3.20 -4.86 7.98
C GLN A 152 -3.33 -3.36 7.70
N ILE A 153 -4.51 -2.90 7.25
CA ILE A 153 -4.77 -1.49 6.99
C ILE A 153 -4.76 -0.71 8.29
N MET A 154 -5.44 -1.23 9.32
CA MET A 154 -5.47 -0.59 10.65
C MET A 154 -4.07 -0.48 11.25
N LEU A 155 -3.27 -1.55 11.17
CA LEU A 155 -1.89 -1.53 11.66
C LEU A 155 -1.03 -0.50 10.92
N ALA A 156 -1.10 -0.48 9.58
CA ALA A 156 -0.34 0.47 8.77
C ALA A 156 -0.74 1.93 9.06
N ARG A 157 -2.03 2.20 9.27
CA ARG A 157 -2.54 3.50 9.69
C ARG A 157 -1.97 3.91 11.05
N ASP A 158 -2.01 3.00 12.01
CA ASP A 158 -1.51 3.24 13.37
C ASP A 158 0.00 3.54 13.37
N GLU A 159 0.78 2.82 12.59
CA GLU A 159 2.22 3.06 12.44
C GLU A 159 2.50 4.45 11.83
N GLU A 160 1.75 4.84 10.78
CA GLU A 160 1.89 6.16 10.15
C GLU A 160 1.51 7.29 11.11
N VAL A 161 0.38 7.16 11.82
CA VAL A 161 -0.04 8.15 12.82
C VAL A 161 0.99 8.26 13.94
N THR A 162 1.53 7.14 14.42
CA THR A 162 2.56 7.13 15.45
C THR A 162 3.84 7.86 14.99
N ASP A 163 4.28 7.63 13.75
CA ASP A 163 5.46 8.34 13.20
C ASP A 163 5.18 9.84 13.00
N PHE A 164 3.98 10.19 12.56
CA PHE A 164 3.54 11.58 12.45
C PHE A 164 3.54 12.28 13.82
N VAL A 165 2.92 11.68 14.84
CA VAL A 165 2.92 12.20 16.22
C VAL A 165 4.34 12.40 16.72
N ARG A 166 5.25 11.45 16.52
CA ARG A 166 6.66 11.55 16.90
C ARG A 166 7.33 12.77 16.27
N ARG A 167 7.16 12.96 14.95
CA ARG A 167 7.75 14.10 14.22
C ARG A 167 7.17 15.43 14.69
N ARG A 168 5.85 15.51 14.85
CA ARG A 168 5.16 16.73 15.29
C ARG A 168 5.49 17.08 16.73
N TRP A 169 5.62 16.09 17.59
CA TRP A 169 6.06 16.31 18.98
C TRP A 169 7.44 16.97 19.07
N GLY A 170 8.42 16.46 18.33
CA GLY A 170 9.76 17.06 18.27
C GLY A 170 9.75 18.48 17.69
N TYR A 171 8.94 18.70 16.66
CA TYR A 171 8.76 20.04 16.08
C TYR A 171 8.19 21.04 17.10
N TRP A 172 7.08 20.70 17.77
CA TRP A 172 6.44 21.56 18.73
C TRP A 172 7.28 21.77 19.99
N LEU A 173 7.94 20.74 20.48
CA LEU A 173 8.90 20.85 21.57
C LEU A 173 9.95 21.93 21.24
N SER A 174 10.61 21.84 20.10
CA SER A 174 11.64 22.80 19.67
C SER A 174 11.09 24.22 19.47
N ARG A 175 9.88 24.35 18.94
CA ARG A 175 9.24 25.64 18.69
C ARG A 175 8.84 26.34 20.00
N LEU A 176 8.13 25.63 20.88
CA LEU A 176 7.61 26.19 22.12
C LEU A 176 8.73 26.52 23.11
N THR A 177 9.77 25.71 23.19
CA THR A 177 10.94 26.01 24.04
C THR A 177 11.69 27.26 23.56
N ARG A 178 11.86 27.45 22.25
CA ARG A 178 12.47 28.69 21.70
C ARG A 178 11.62 29.92 21.99
N GLN A 179 10.29 29.78 21.87
CA GLN A 179 9.37 30.86 22.15
C GLN A 179 9.45 31.26 23.65
N ALA A 180 9.40 30.28 24.56
CA ALA A 180 9.53 30.50 26.00
C ALA A 180 10.87 31.16 26.35
N ALA A 181 11.99 30.68 25.80
CA ALA A 181 13.32 31.25 26.03
C ALA A 181 13.47 32.71 25.55
N GLY A 182 12.68 33.12 24.54
CA GLY A 182 12.70 34.49 24.02
C GLY A 182 11.74 35.46 24.71
N SER A 183 10.76 34.95 25.49
CA SER A 183 9.68 35.75 26.06
C SER A 183 9.56 35.72 27.58
N LEU A 184 10.13 34.72 28.24
CA LEU A 184 10.05 34.51 29.67
C LEU A 184 11.41 34.75 30.32
N ASP A 185 11.43 35.20 31.60
CA ASP A 185 12.61 35.12 32.43
C ASP A 185 12.93 33.66 32.82
N TYR A 186 14.06 33.45 33.50
CA TYR A 186 14.51 32.11 33.89
C TYR A 186 13.46 31.36 34.72
N ALA A 187 12.89 32.00 35.73
CA ALA A 187 11.90 31.38 36.62
C ALA A 187 10.63 31.02 35.87
N GLY A 188 10.13 31.91 35.01
CA GLY A 188 8.97 31.68 34.16
C GLY A 188 9.20 30.58 33.12
N ALA A 189 10.40 30.49 32.56
CA ALA A 189 10.75 29.43 31.61
C ALA A 189 10.81 28.04 32.28
N VAL A 190 11.33 27.96 33.52
CA VAL A 190 11.31 26.70 34.30
C VAL A 190 9.92 26.30 34.65
N ALA A 191 9.09 27.19 35.20
CA ALA A 191 7.69 26.91 35.52
C ALA A 191 6.89 26.44 34.29
N TYR A 192 7.07 27.11 33.15
CA TYR A 192 6.44 26.69 31.89
C TYR A 192 6.91 25.29 31.43
N ALA A 193 8.18 24.98 31.56
CA ALA A 193 8.72 23.67 31.17
C ALA A 193 8.15 22.53 32.05
N GLU A 194 7.96 22.79 33.34
CA GLU A 194 7.46 21.80 34.29
C GLU A 194 5.93 21.60 34.19
N GLU A 195 5.16 22.65 34.01
CA GLU A 195 3.70 22.61 34.14
C GLU A 195 2.94 22.79 32.82
N GLY A 196 3.42 23.63 31.90
CA GLY A 196 2.66 24.06 30.73
C GLY A 196 3.11 23.43 29.39
N LEU A 197 4.40 23.14 29.25
CA LEU A 197 4.97 22.72 27.95
C LEU A 197 4.36 21.41 27.44
N GLY A 198 4.22 20.42 28.32
CA GLY A 198 3.67 19.12 27.96
C GLY A 198 2.22 19.20 27.46
N GLU A 199 1.39 20.01 28.11
CA GLU A 199 0.00 20.23 27.68
C GLU A 199 -0.07 20.98 26.35
N ALA A 200 0.74 22.04 26.19
CA ALA A 200 0.80 22.82 24.96
C ALA A 200 1.23 21.96 23.75
N ILE A 201 2.21 21.06 23.94
CA ILE A 201 2.63 20.11 22.90
C ILE A 201 1.47 19.17 22.54
N ARG A 202 0.82 18.54 23.54
CA ARG A 202 -0.29 17.60 23.27
C ARG A 202 -1.40 18.26 22.47
N LYS A 203 -1.86 19.45 22.86
CA LYS A 203 -2.89 20.21 22.15
C LYS A 203 -2.49 20.54 20.70
N ALA A 204 -1.26 21.00 20.51
CA ALA A 204 -0.76 21.35 19.18
C ALA A 204 -0.63 20.11 18.28
N VAL A 205 -0.12 19.00 18.80
CA VAL A 205 -0.02 17.72 18.04
C VAL A 205 -1.40 17.17 17.75
N LEU A 206 -2.35 17.24 18.69
CA LEU A 206 -3.74 16.83 18.49
C LEU A 206 -4.36 17.58 17.30
N THR A 207 -4.23 18.91 17.27
CA THR A 207 -4.73 19.73 16.16
C THR A 207 -4.10 19.30 14.83
N ASP A 208 -2.76 19.10 14.79
CA ASP A 208 -2.07 18.64 13.58
C ASP A 208 -2.56 17.27 13.09
N VAL A 209 -2.83 16.33 14.03
CA VAL A 209 -3.35 15.00 13.67
C VAL A 209 -4.78 15.07 13.15
N GLN A 210 -5.64 15.85 13.81
CA GLN A 210 -7.02 16.03 13.38
C GLN A 210 -7.10 16.66 11.99
N GLU A 211 -6.27 17.67 11.71
CA GLU A 211 -6.20 18.32 10.39
C GLU A 211 -5.62 17.39 9.32
N GLN A 212 -4.54 16.65 9.63
CA GLN A 212 -3.85 15.81 8.65
C GLN A 212 -4.69 14.60 8.23
N TYR A 213 -5.40 13.97 9.18
CA TYR A 213 -6.10 12.71 8.96
C TYR A 213 -7.62 12.87 8.97
N ASN A 214 -8.14 14.10 9.10
CA ASN A 214 -9.58 14.39 9.23
C ASN A 214 -10.25 13.45 10.24
N SER A 215 -9.65 13.32 11.43
CA SER A 215 -10.03 12.34 12.45
C SER A 215 -10.52 13.01 13.74
N ASP A 216 -11.35 12.28 14.50
CA ASP A 216 -11.82 12.67 15.83
C ASP A 216 -10.84 12.20 16.93
N ALA A 217 -9.54 12.22 16.66
CA ALA A 217 -8.51 11.80 17.61
C ALA A 217 -8.64 12.58 18.94
N SER A 218 -8.40 11.89 20.06
CA SER A 218 -8.38 12.45 21.40
C SER A 218 -6.95 12.67 21.92
N GLU A 219 -6.80 13.48 22.98
CA GLU A 219 -5.49 13.67 23.63
C GLU A 219 -4.91 12.35 24.15
N ASP A 220 -5.73 11.46 24.68
CA ASP A 220 -5.30 10.15 25.19
C ASP A 220 -4.71 9.28 24.07
N GLN A 221 -5.31 9.31 22.87
CA GLN A 221 -4.78 8.62 21.70
C GLN A 221 -3.43 9.21 21.28
N ILE A 222 -3.28 10.54 21.29
CA ILE A 222 -1.98 11.19 21.00
C ILE A 222 -0.91 10.75 21.99
N VAL A 223 -1.26 10.67 23.29
CA VAL A 223 -0.32 10.16 24.32
C VAL A 223 0.01 8.69 24.09
N ALA A 224 -0.97 7.85 23.73
CA ALA A 224 -0.75 6.45 23.42
C ALA A 224 0.21 6.27 22.23
N HIS A 225 0.01 7.02 21.14
CA HIS A 225 0.95 7.03 19.98
C HIS A 225 2.33 7.54 20.38
N TRP A 226 2.43 8.56 21.21
CA TRP A 226 3.72 9.04 21.71
C TRP A 226 4.46 7.98 22.53
N VAL A 227 3.78 7.25 23.39
CA VAL A 227 4.36 6.16 24.19
C VAL A 227 4.80 5.00 23.29
N SER A 228 3.98 4.62 22.31
CA SER A 228 4.28 3.50 21.40
C SER A 228 5.34 3.81 20.34
N ARG A 229 5.80 5.06 20.19
CA ARG A 229 6.80 5.46 19.19
C ARG A 229 8.10 4.66 19.20
N SER A 230 8.47 4.09 20.34
CA SER A 230 9.67 3.25 20.48
C SER A 230 9.52 1.89 19.79
N MET A 231 8.29 1.49 19.45
CA MET A 231 7.98 0.23 18.76
C MET A 231 7.99 0.40 17.23
N LEU A 232 8.13 1.65 16.72
CA LEU A 232 8.24 1.88 15.29
C LEU A 232 9.43 1.14 14.72
N ARG A 233 9.18 0.28 13.76
CA ARG A 233 10.23 -0.39 12.99
C ARG A 233 10.71 0.57 11.91
N TYR A 234 11.83 1.21 12.15
CA TYR A 234 12.52 1.90 11.08
C TYR A 234 13.05 0.81 10.15
N SER A 235 12.68 0.87 8.86
CA SER A 235 13.40 0.11 7.85
C SER A 235 14.89 0.41 8.05
N ASN A 236 15.74 -0.61 7.91
CA ASN A 236 17.22 -0.52 8.03
C ASN A 236 17.82 0.42 6.96
N ALA A 237 17.30 1.63 6.83
CA ALA A 237 18.02 2.72 6.22
C ALA A 237 19.19 3.01 7.18
N THR A 238 20.30 2.32 6.96
CA THR A 238 21.60 2.66 7.49
C THR A 238 21.76 4.16 7.37
N TYR A 239 21.77 4.85 8.51
CA TYR A 239 22.38 6.15 8.56
C TYR A 239 23.81 5.89 8.13
N GLY A 240 24.19 6.40 6.96
CA GLY A 240 25.47 6.11 6.36
C GLY A 240 26.60 6.45 7.32
N GLU A 241 27.55 5.56 7.34
CA GLU A 241 28.94 5.87 7.69
C GLU A 241 29.48 6.97 6.76
#